data_f6e65973b0610282397df94c9d4c9127
#
_entry.id   f6e65973b0610282397df94c9d4c9127
#
_cell.length_a   1.000
_cell.length_b   1.000
_cell.length_c   1.000
_cell.angle_alpha   90.00
_cell.angle_beta   90.00
_cell.angle_gamma   90.00
#
_symmetry.space_group_name_H-M   'P 1'
#
loop_
_entity.id
_entity.type
_entity.pdbx_description
1 polymer ?
#
loop_
_entity_poly.entity_id
_entity_poly.type
_entity_poly.pdbx_seq_one_letter_code
_entity_poly.pdbx_strand_id
1 'polypeptide(L)'
;MSRIVLALLCAFGLSVSVAVPVAARADSYVAGDSIGMGVGMVSQLPSVAAISIAIRGPKIIEQLRAVPAGSTVFLSLGTNDAVSNLVKGGPDLDRLVAFVHEQRLKLYWIGPPCVLKPWDESAKKLDESLRADLARTGITYVSMRAQALCDPAVRAKDGIHFTMTGYRIMWQLAAEAANFKPVVQSAPVHAGPAHAAPPKKKRKKPLKKAVAPAASSGAVK
;
A
#
# COMPACT_ATOMS: atom_id res chain seq x y z
N MET A 1 57.09 36.13 -59.82
CA MET A 1 57.22 35.07 -58.80
C MET A 1 56.15 35.30 -57.74
N SER A 2 55.00 34.64 -57.85
CA SER A 2 53.83 34.90 -57.01
C SER A 2 53.67 33.68 -56.07
N ARG A 3 53.74 33.88 -54.73
CA ARG A 3 53.57 32.85 -53.71
C ARG A 3 52.10 32.85 -53.25
N ILE A 4 51.39 31.79 -53.57
CA ILE A 4 50.05 31.55 -53.09
C ILE A 4 50.19 30.87 -51.71
N VAL A 5 49.66 31.53 -50.66
CA VAL A 5 49.54 30.99 -49.30
C VAL A 5 48.14 30.38 -49.17
N LEU A 6 48.09 29.08 -49.07
CA LEU A 6 46.84 28.31 -48.85
C LEU A 6 46.57 28.23 -47.35
N ALA A 7 45.55 28.99 -46.90
CA ALA A 7 45.09 28.94 -45.50
C ALA A 7 44.10 27.79 -45.31
N LEU A 8 44.48 26.80 -44.47
CA LEU A 8 43.66 25.64 -44.08
C LEU A 8 42.77 26.06 -42.92
N LEU A 9 41.47 26.24 -43.15
CA LEU A 9 40.47 26.49 -42.11
C LEU A 9 40.03 25.13 -41.52
N CYS A 10 40.52 24.80 -40.30
CA CYS A 10 40.00 23.71 -39.51
C CYS A 10 38.70 24.13 -38.83
N ALA A 11 37.56 23.67 -39.36
CA ALA A 11 36.26 23.84 -38.70
C ALA A 11 36.13 22.81 -37.55
N PHE A 12 36.31 23.27 -36.31
CA PHE A 12 35.98 22.51 -35.13
C PHE A 12 34.45 22.46 -34.95
N GLY A 13 33.80 21.36 -35.34
CA GLY A 13 32.39 21.14 -35.08
C GLY A 13 32.16 20.83 -33.59
N LEU A 14 31.63 21.83 -32.83
CA LEU A 14 31.10 21.59 -31.48
C LEU A 14 29.83 20.74 -31.58
N SER A 15 29.93 19.44 -31.28
CA SER A 15 28.72 18.63 -31.09
C SER A 15 28.10 18.92 -29.73
N VAL A 16 27.05 19.73 -29.71
CA VAL A 16 26.22 19.95 -28.52
C VAL A 16 25.36 18.69 -28.30
N SER A 17 25.76 17.82 -27.36
CA SER A 17 24.92 16.72 -26.91
C SER A 17 23.76 17.29 -26.10
N VAL A 18 22.58 17.38 -26.70
CA VAL A 18 21.35 17.68 -25.98
C VAL A 18 20.97 16.46 -25.14
N ALA A 19 21.27 16.49 -23.84
CA ALA A 19 20.78 15.53 -22.90
C ALA A 19 19.26 15.71 -22.80
N VAL A 20 18.49 14.83 -23.47
CA VAL A 20 17.04 14.75 -23.28
C VAL A 20 16.82 14.27 -21.85
N PRO A 21 16.14 15.06 -20.97
CA PRO A 21 15.83 14.59 -19.64
C PRO A 21 14.96 13.34 -19.77
N VAL A 22 15.49 12.20 -19.34
CA VAL A 22 14.65 11.01 -19.11
C VAL A 22 13.68 11.43 -18.02
N ALA A 23 12.41 11.61 -18.39
CA ALA A 23 11.36 11.88 -17.42
C ALA A 23 11.42 10.78 -16.37
N ALA A 24 11.85 11.12 -15.15
CA ALA A 24 11.86 10.20 -14.04
C ALA A 24 10.43 9.66 -13.91
N ARG A 25 10.25 8.36 -14.14
CA ARG A 25 8.94 7.72 -14.02
C ARG A 25 8.54 7.87 -12.56
N ALA A 26 7.42 8.54 -12.31
CA ALA A 26 6.91 8.70 -10.97
C ALA A 26 6.73 7.30 -10.36
N ASP A 27 7.45 7.03 -9.26
CA ASP A 27 7.34 5.76 -8.56
C ASP A 27 5.92 5.57 -8.03
N SER A 28 5.49 4.33 -7.93
CA SER A 28 4.15 4.00 -7.44
C SER A 28 4.25 3.27 -6.11
N TYR A 29 3.41 3.64 -5.16
CA TYR A 29 3.40 3.13 -3.79
C TYR A 29 2.01 2.69 -3.37
N VAL A 30 1.95 1.77 -2.40
CA VAL A 30 0.74 1.48 -1.64
C VAL A 30 0.89 2.07 -0.24
N ALA A 31 -0.15 2.76 0.22
CA ALA A 31 -0.21 3.35 1.55
C ALA A 31 -1.55 3.02 2.23
N GLY A 32 -1.67 3.35 3.51
CA GLY A 32 -2.93 3.26 4.27
C GLY A 32 -2.92 2.21 5.37
N ASP A 33 -4.06 1.57 5.57
CA ASP A 33 -4.33 0.67 6.68
C ASP A 33 -3.97 -0.81 6.39
N SER A 34 -4.47 -1.74 7.22
CA SER A 34 -4.22 -3.18 7.05
C SER A 34 -4.79 -3.75 5.74
N ILE A 35 -5.84 -3.15 5.18
CA ILE A 35 -6.33 -3.52 3.85
C ILE A 35 -5.30 -3.12 2.79
N GLY A 36 -4.71 -1.92 2.92
CA GLY A 36 -3.59 -1.48 2.08
C GLY A 36 -2.38 -2.41 2.13
N MET A 37 -2.06 -2.98 3.31
CA MET A 37 -1.00 -4.00 3.40
C MET A 37 -1.30 -5.21 2.52
N GLY A 38 -2.54 -5.71 2.52
CA GLY A 38 -2.96 -6.81 1.66
C GLY A 38 -2.90 -6.47 0.16
N VAL A 39 -3.29 -5.24 -0.21
CA VAL A 39 -3.13 -4.73 -1.59
C VAL A 39 -1.65 -4.64 -1.96
N GLY A 40 -0.78 -4.17 -1.07
CA GLY A 40 0.67 -4.12 -1.25
C GLY A 40 1.27 -5.50 -1.57
N MET A 41 0.83 -6.55 -0.86
CA MET A 41 1.29 -7.93 -1.09
C MET A 41 0.98 -8.43 -2.51
N VAL A 42 -0.18 -8.06 -3.09
CA VAL A 42 -0.60 -8.55 -4.41
C VAL A 42 -0.17 -7.65 -5.56
N SER A 43 0.01 -6.36 -5.31
CA SER A 43 0.46 -5.39 -6.33
C SER A 43 1.96 -5.46 -6.60
N GLN A 44 2.74 -5.98 -5.63
CA GLN A 44 4.20 -5.97 -5.63
C GLN A 44 4.82 -4.57 -5.71
N LEU A 45 4.04 -3.52 -5.43
CA LEU A 45 4.55 -2.16 -5.31
C LEU A 45 5.22 -1.95 -3.94
N PRO A 46 6.20 -1.05 -3.83
CA PRO A 46 6.67 -0.56 -2.55
C PRO A 46 5.49 -0.13 -1.67
N SER A 47 5.46 -0.57 -0.41
CA SER A 47 4.34 -0.31 0.47
C SER A 47 4.80 0.31 1.79
N VAL A 48 4.13 1.39 2.17
CA VAL A 48 4.25 2.04 3.47
C VAL A 48 3.00 1.82 4.33
N ALA A 49 2.05 0.99 3.86
CA ALA A 49 0.82 0.66 4.59
C ALA A 49 1.11 -0.03 5.93
N ALA A 50 0.31 0.25 6.96
CA ALA A 50 0.48 -0.29 8.31
C ALA A 50 -0.88 -0.53 8.99
N ILE A 51 -0.89 -1.34 10.04
CA ILE A 51 -2.11 -1.59 10.83
C ILE A 51 -2.60 -0.32 11.54
N SER A 52 -3.90 -0.24 11.78
CA SER A 52 -4.54 0.81 12.60
C SER A 52 -4.32 2.23 12.10
N ILE A 53 -4.11 2.42 10.80
CA ILE A 53 -4.12 3.75 10.17
C ILE A 53 -5.56 4.14 9.89
N ALA A 54 -5.91 5.39 10.18
CA ALA A 54 -7.23 5.96 9.97
C ALA A 54 -7.10 7.35 9.31
N ILE A 55 -8.20 7.88 8.76
CA ILE A 55 -8.27 9.25 8.25
C ILE A 55 -7.94 10.23 9.39
N ARG A 56 -8.45 9.91 10.58
CA ARG A 56 -8.26 10.72 11.79
C ARG A 56 -6.83 10.65 12.31
N GLY A 57 -6.32 11.81 12.68
CA GLY A 57 -5.02 11.94 13.34
C GLY A 57 -3.82 12.04 12.38
N PRO A 58 -2.61 12.11 12.93
CA PRO A 58 -1.41 12.45 12.15
C PRO A 58 -0.79 11.27 11.40
N LYS A 59 -1.06 10.03 11.80
CA LYS A 59 -0.32 8.84 11.34
C LYS A 59 -0.33 8.64 9.83
N ILE A 60 -1.45 8.94 9.16
CA ILE A 60 -1.50 8.81 7.70
C ILE A 60 -0.60 9.83 7.01
N ILE A 61 -0.55 11.06 7.50
CA ILE A 61 0.33 12.09 6.95
C ILE A 61 1.80 11.72 7.21
N GLU A 62 2.13 11.21 8.40
CA GLU A 62 3.47 10.71 8.72
C GLU A 62 3.89 9.58 7.78
N GLN A 63 2.96 8.65 7.48
CA GLN A 63 3.18 7.56 6.53
C GLN A 63 3.45 8.09 5.11
N LEU A 64 2.65 9.05 4.65
CA LEU A 64 2.80 9.61 3.31
C LEU A 64 4.05 10.49 3.15
N ARG A 65 4.62 11.04 4.22
CA ARG A 65 5.93 11.73 4.18
C ARG A 65 7.09 10.82 3.78
N ALA A 66 6.95 9.50 3.95
CA ALA A 66 7.94 8.53 3.49
C ALA A 66 7.85 8.27 1.97
N VAL A 67 6.81 8.79 1.30
CA VAL A 67 6.63 8.65 -0.15
C VAL A 67 7.23 9.88 -0.84
N PRO A 68 8.08 9.70 -1.87
CA PRO A 68 8.63 10.83 -2.62
C PRO A 68 7.55 11.72 -3.24
N ALA A 69 7.76 13.03 -3.21
CA ALA A 69 6.84 13.98 -3.83
C ALA A 69 6.65 13.69 -5.33
N GLY A 70 5.45 13.89 -5.84
CA GLY A 70 5.10 13.60 -7.24
C GLY A 70 4.83 12.13 -7.56
N SER A 71 4.93 11.23 -6.58
CA SER A 71 4.65 9.79 -6.76
C SER A 71 3.16 9.51 -7.00
N THR A 72 2.88 8.35 -7.59
CA THR A 72 1.53 7.77 -7.62
C THR A 72 1.30 6.94 -6.34
N VAL A 73 0.17 7.15 -5.67
CA VAL A 73 -0.13 6.44 -4.42
C VAL A 73 -1.51 5.77 -4.52
N PHE A 74 -1.55 4.47 -4.25
CA PHE A 74 -2.76 3.69 -4.01
C PHE A 74 -3.01 3.66 -2.50
N LEU A 75 -3.92 4.51 -2.02
CA LEU A 75 -4.19 4.71 -0.60
C LEU A 75 -5.43 3.95 -0.16
N SER A 76 -5.29 2.92 0.65
CA SER A 76 -6.42 2.23 1.30
C SER A 76 -6.70 2.85 2.66
N LEU A 77 -7.90 3.44 2.82
CA LEU A 77 -8.22 4.12 4.07
C LEU A 77 -9.74 4.24 4.29
N GLY A 78 -10.16 4.26 5.55
CA GLY A 78 -11.55 4.41 5.97
C GLY A 78 -12.11 3.21 6.74
N THR A 79 -11.49 2.03 6.63
CA THR A 79 -11.96 0.83 7.35
C THR A 79 -11.91 1.03 8.86
N ASN A 80 -10.79 1.54 9.40
CA ASN A 80 -10.65 1.81 10.84
C ASN A 80 -11.52 2.98 11.32
N ASP A 81 -11.84 3.90 10.44
CA ASP A 81 -12.75 5.02 10.72
C ASP A 81 -14.19 4.50 10.87
N ALA A 82 -14.63 3.61 9.98
CA ALA A 82 -15.95 2.98 10.03
C ALA A 82 -16.15 2.13 11.30
N VAL A 83 -15.11 1.41 11.77
CA VAL A 83 -15.12 0.69 13.07
C VAL A 83 -15.49 1.64 14.22
N SER A 84 -15.04 2.88 14.14
CA SER A 84 -15.33 3.93 15.14
C SER A 84 -16.60 4.73 14.82
N ASN A 85 -17.48 4.23 13.95
CA ASN A 85 -18.71 4.87 13.49
C ASN A 85 -18.49 6.25 12.85
N LEU A 86 -17.31 6.54 12.32
CA LEU A 86 -17.10 7.71 11.48
C LEU A 86 -17.78 7.47 10.13
N VAL A 87 -18.67 8.35 9.75
CA VAL A 87 -19.45 8.26 8.50
C VAL A 87 -19.18 9.43 7.55
N LYS A 88 -18.25 10.30 7.90
CA LYS A 88 -17.80 11.46 7.10
C LYS A 88 -16.31 11.72 7.32
N GLY A 89 -15.63 12.23 6.29
CA GLY A 89 -14.20 12.55 6.37
C GLY A 89 -13.85 13.69 7.33
N GLY A 90 -14.60 14.77 7.26
CA GLY A 90 -14.44 15.96 8.12
C GLY A 90 -13.08 16.65 7.96
N PRO A 91 -12.69 17.49 8.95
CA PRO A 91 -11.45 18.30 8.87
C PRO A 91 -10.16 17.50 8.71
N ASP A 92 -10.14 16.24 9.15
CA ASP A 92 -8.97 15.38 8.99
C ASP A 92 -8.79 14.97 7.52
N LEU A 93 -9.90 14.74 6.79
CA LEU A 93 -9.86 14.51 5.35
C LEU A 93 -9.35 15.75 4.62
N ASP A 94 -9.81 16.95 4.99
CA ASP A 94 -9.38 18.21 4.37
C ASP A 94 -7.87 18.41 4.53
N ARG A 95 -7.32 18.14 5.72
CA ARG A 95 -5.88 18.19 5.98
C ARG A 95 -5.10 17.18 5.15
N LEU A 96 -5.62 15.96 5.00
CA LEU A 96 -5.00 14.93 4.19
C LEU A 96 -4.99 15.31 2.70
N VAL A 97 -6.10 15.83 2.19
CA VAL A 97 -6.22 16.33 0.82
C VAL A 97 -5.22 17.47 0.57
N ALA A 98 -5.14 18.45 1.48
CA ALA A 98 -4.19 19.54 1.38
C ALA A 98 -2.73 19.03 1.32
N PHE A 99 -2.37 18.07 2.18
CA PHE A 99 -1.04 17.44 2.16
C PHE A 99 -0.75 16.73 0.84
N VAL A 100 -1.72 15.98 0.31
CA VAL A 100 -1.59 15.29 -0.99
C VAL A 100 -1.28 16.27 -2.11
N HIS A 101 -1.95 17.43 -2.13
CA HIS A 101 -1.70 18.49 -3.12
C HIS A 101 -0.34 19.15 -2.93
N GLU A 102 0.05 19.47 -1.69
CA GLU A 102 1.35 20.04 -1.36
C GLU A 102 2.49 19.15 -1.86
N GLN A 103 2.38 17.83 -1.62
CA GLN A 103 3.35 16.84 -2.07
C GLN A 103 3.19 16.46 -3.56
N ARG A 104 2.20 17.01 -4.26
CA ARG A 104 1.91 16.71 -5.68
C ARG A 104 1.73 15.22 -5.92
N LEU A 105 1.18 14.48 -4.95
CA LEU A 105 0.92 13.04 -5.09
C LEU A 105 -0.28 12.82 -6.03
N LYS A 106 -0.14 11.88 -6.96
CA LYS A 106 -1.27 11.38 -7.74
C LYS A 106 -1.94 10.25 -6.96
N LEU A 107 -3.07 10.55 -6.33
CA LEU A 107 -3.71 9.64 -5.39
C LEU A 107 -4.90 8.89 -6.00
N TYR A 108 -4.91 7.57 -5.78
CA TYR A 108 -6.03 6.68 -6.03
C TYR A 108 -6.49 6.14 -4.68
N TRP A 109 -7.68 6.59 -4.24
CA TRP A 109 -8.21 6.22 -2.94
C TRP A 109 -9.00 4.91 -3.03
N ILE A 110 -8.53 3.88 -2.37
CA ILE A 110 -9.19 2.58 -2.20
C ILE A 110 -10.11 2.70 -0.98
N GLY A 111 -11.42 2.80 -1.21
CA GLY A 111 -12.43 3.04 -0.17
C GLY A 111 -12.65 1.85 0.77
N PRO A 112 -13.36 2.07 1.90
CA PRO A 112 -13.69 0.99 2.82
C PRO A 112 -14.58 -0.06 2.14
N PRO A 113 -14.18 -1.35 2.20
CA PRO A 113 -14.93 -2.43 1.55
C PRO A 113 -16.17 -2.84 2.33
N CYS A 114 -17.01 -3.72 1.75
CA CYS A 114 -17.97 -4.50 2.52
C CYS A 114 -17.26 -5.27 3.62
N VAL A 115 -17.86 -5.42 4.78
CA VAL A 115 -17.35 -6.24 5.89
C VAL A 115 -18.46 -7.12 6.46
N LEU A 116 -18.10 -8.27 7.03
CA LEU A 116 -19.05 -9.16 7.71
C LEU A 116 -19.11 -8.79 9.21
N LYS A 117 -19.44 -7.52 9.49
CA LYS A 117 -19.49 -6.95 10.84
C LYS A 117 -20.71 -6.07 11.03
N PRO A 118 -21.22 -5.90 12.27
CA PRO A 118 -22.37 -5.04 12.54
C PRO A 118 -22.20 -3.58 12.09
N TRP A 119 -20.96 -3.11 11.94
CA TRP A 119 -20.65 -1.76 11.49
C TRP A 119 -20.48 -1.60 9.95
N ASP A 120 -20.91 -2.61 9.15
CA ASP A 120 -20.84 -2.51 7.68
C ASP A 120 -21.65 -1.33 7.14
N GLU A 121 -22.76 -0.99 7.80
CA GLU A 121 -23.55 0.18 7.42
C GLU A 121 -22.78 1.50 7.61
N SER A 122 -21.94 1.59 8.65
CA SER A 122 -21.03 2.74 8.84
C SER A 122 -19.99 2.80 7.73
N ALA A 123 -19.43 1.66 7.33
CA ALA A 123 -18.48 1.58 6.20
C ALA A 123 -19.14 2.02 4.88
N LYS A 124 -20.41 1.65 4.65
CA LYS A 124 -21.16 2.07 3.47
C LYS A 124 -21.38 3.58 3.45
N LYS A 125 -21.85 4.15 4.54
CA LYS A 125 -22.07 5.60 4.63
C LYS A 125 -20.76 6.39 4.46
N LEU A 126 -19.66 5.88 5.01
CA LEU A 126 -18.36 6.50 4.83
C LEU A 126 -17.87 6.39 3.38
N ASP A 127 -18.08 5.25 2.70
CA ASP A 127 -17.75 5.08 1.27
C ASP A 127 -18.50 6.12 0.42
N GLU A 128 -19.78 6.30 0.66
CA GLU A 128 -20.62 7.27 -0.05
C GLU A 128 -20.17 8.72 0.21
N SER A 129 -19.88 9.07 1.48
CA SER A 129 -19.37 10.39 1.85
C SER A 129 -18.01 10.68 1.22
N LEU A 130 -17.03 9.76 1.34
CA LEU A 130 -15.70 9.95 0.77
C LEU A 130 -15.75 10.11 -0.74
N ARG A 131 -16.60 9.36 -1.44
CA ARG A 131 -16.80 9.51 -2.88
C ARG A 131 -17.27 10.93 -3.24
N ALA A 132 -18.25 11.47 -2.49
CA ALA A 132 -18.78 12.81 -2.71
C ALA A 132 -17.76 13.89 -2.36
N ASP A 133 -17.09 13.76 -1.21
CA ASP A 133 -16.13 14.74 -0.69
C ASP A 133 -14.90 14.84 -1.62
N LEU A 134 -14.41 13.71 -2.14
CA LEU A 134 -13.22 13.65 -3.01
C LEU A 134 -13.49 14.00 -4.47
N ALA A 135 -14.75 14.04 -4.93
CA ALA A 135 -15.11 14.24 -6.34
C ALA A 135 -14.52 15.52 -6.97
N ARG A 136 -14.23 16.55 -6.16
CA ARG A 136 -13.72 17.86 -6.63
C ARG A 136 -12.26 18.14 -6.24
N THR A 137 -11.59 17.13 -5.68
CA THR A 137 -10.22 17.29 -5.18
C THR A 137 -9.13 16.83 -6.17
N GLY A 138 -9.51 16.27 -7.32
CA GLY A 138 -8.56 15.65 -8.25
C GLY A 138 -8.06 14.27 -7.79
N ILE A 139 -8.52 13.78 -6.63
CA ILE A 139 -8.22 12.43 -6.13
C ILE A 139 -9.22 11.46 -6.75
N THR A 140 -8.72 10.40 -7.39
CA THR A 140 -9.57 9.35 -7.94
C THR A 140 -10.03 8.41 -6.83
N TYR A 141 -11.33 8.36 -6.58
CA TYR A 141 -11.94 7.46 -5.59
C TYR A 141 -12.38 6.15 -6.23
N VAL A 142 -11.99 5.02 -5.64
CA VAL A 142 -12.34 3.67 -6.09
C VAL A 142 -13.09 2.96 -4.95
N SER A 143 -14.41 2.84 -5.09
CA SER A 143 -15.21 2.10 -4.10
C SER A 143 -14.87 0.61 -4.14
N MET A 144 -14.68 0.02 -2.97
CA MET A 144 -14.44 -1.41 -2.79
C MET A 144 -15.71 -2.16 -2.36
N ARG A 145 -16.88 -1.63 -2.73
CA ARG A 145 -18.19 -2.25 -2.42
C ARG A 145 -18.83 -2.93 -3.64
N ALA A 146 -17.99 -3.37 -4.60
CA ALA A 146 -18.41 -4.21 -5.70
C ALA A 146 -18.90 -5.58 -5.21
N GLN A 147 -19.89 -6.18 -5.87
CA GLN A 147 -20.50 -7.46 -5.49
C GLN A 147 -19.45 -8.57 -5.24
N ALA A 148 -18.44 -8.67 -6.10
CA ALA A 148 -17.37 -9.66 -5.96
C ALA A 148 -16.55 -9.51 -4.68
N LEU A 149 -16.49 -8.28 -4.11
CA LEU A 149 -15.80 -8.01 -2.85
C LEU A 149 -16.73 -8.12 -1.64
N CYS A 150 -18.04 -8.12 -1.83
CA CYS A 150 -19.01 -8.37 -0.76
C CYS A 150 -19.30 -9.86 -0.56
N ASP A 151 -18.78 -10.74 -1.42
CA ASP A 151 -18.91 -12.19 -1.30
C ASP A 151 -18.12 -12.70 -0.07
N PRO A 152 -18.77 -13.45 0.85
CA PRO A 152 -18.09 -14.09 1.98
C PRO A 152 -16.93 -15.00 1.58
N ALA A 153 -16.95 -15.60 0.39
CA ALA A 153 -15.90 -16.50 -0.09
C ALA A 153 -14.52 -15.84 -0.26
N VAL A 154 -14.50 -14.52 -0.47
CA VAL A 154 -13.25 -13.75 -0.58
C VAL A 154 -12.82 -13.12 0.74
N ARG A 155 -13.53 -13.39 1.85
CA ARG A 155 -13.24 -12.87 3.20
C ARG A 155 -12.32 -13.79 3.99
N ALA A 156 -11.47 -13.19 4.81
CA ALA A 156 -10.77 -13.89 5.86
C ALA A 156 -11.75 -14.23 7.02
N LYS A 157 -11.34 -15.14 7.89
CA LYS A 157 -12.16 -15.62 9.02
C LYS A 157 -12.62 -14.52 9.98
N ASP A 158 -11.87 -13.42 10.05
CA ASP A 158 -12.23 -12.27 10.89
C ASP A 158 -13.38 -11.43 10.33
N GLY A 159 -13.81 -11.67 9.10
CA GLY A 159 -14.90 -10.95 8.44
C GLY A 159 -14.58 -9.51 8.05
N ILE A 160 -13.32 -9.07 8.19
CA ILE A 160 -12.83 -7.73 7.85
C ILE A 160 -11.84 -7.80 6.70
N HIS A 161 -10.78 -8.57 6.88
CA HIS A 161 -9.74 -8.76 5.88
C HIS A 161 -10.17 -9.71 4.75
N PHE A 162 -9.33 -9.83 3.76
CA PHE A 162 -9.62 -10.60 2.55
C PHE A 162 -8.66 -11.77 2.40
N THR A 163 -9.10 -12.78 1.65
CA THR A 163 -8.19 -13.76 1.08
C THR A 163 -7.29 -13.11 0.03
N MET A 164 -6.23 -13.79 -0.39
CA MET A 164 -5.38 -13.30 -1.49
C MET A 164 -6.18 -13.07 -2.78
N THR A 165 -7.25 -13.83 -3.01
CA THR A 165 -8.16 -13.62 -4.15
C THR A 165 -8.90 -12.29 -4.01
N GLY A 166 -9.45 -11.97 -2.85
CA GLY A 166 -10.13 -10.70 -2.60
C GLY A 166 -9.17 -9.50 -2.76
N TYR A 167 -7.95 -9.59 -2.24
CA TYR A 167 -6.95 -8.52 -2.45
C TYR A 167 -6.55 -8.35 -3.92
N ARG A 168 -6.48 -9.44 -4.72
CA ARG A 168 -6.24 -9.32 -6.17
C ARG A 168 -7.37 -8.60 -6.89
N ILE A 169 -8.63 -8.86 -6.51
CA ILE A 169 -9.78 -8.14 -7.07
C ILE A 169 -9.70 -6.64 -6.71
N MET A 170 -9.39 -6.31 -5.45
CA MET A 170 -9.19 -4.89 -5.04
C MET A 170 -8.09 -4.21 -5.85
N TRP A 171 -6.96 -4.89 -6.02
CA TRP A 171 -5.84 -4.36 -6.81
C TRP A 171 -6.23 -4.15 -8.26
N GLN A 172 -6.93 -5.09 -8.88
CA GLN A 172 -7.40 -4.96 -10.26
C GLN A 172 -8.30 -3.72 -10.44
N LEU A 173 -9.28 -3.53 -9.56
CA LEU A 173 -10.16 -2.35 -9.60
C LEU A 173 -9.38 -1.04 -9.45
N ALA A 174 -8.42 -0.99 -8.55
CA ALA A 174 -7.59 0.20 -8.33
C ALA A 174 -6.64 0.46 -9.51
N ALA A 175 -6.04 -0.57 -10.06
CA ALA A 175 -5.14 -0.48 -11.21
C ALA A 175 -5.90 -0.06 -12.49
N GLU A 176 -7.10 -0.60 -12.71
CA GLU A 176 -7.97 -0.22 -13.84
C GLU A 176 -8.35 1.26 -13.75
N ALA A 177 -8.78 1.73 -12.57
CA ALA A 177 -9.11 3.15 -12.35
C ALA A 177 -7.91 4.09 -12.59
N ALA A 178 -6.71 3.58 -12.40
CA ALA A 178 -5.47 4.31 -12.63
C ALA A 178 -4.93 4.21 -14.06
N ASN A 179 -5.53 3.40 -14.92
CA ASN A 179 -4.93 2.93 -16.18
C ASN A 179 -3.49 2.41 -15.94
N PHE A 180 -3.29 1.79 -14.77
CA PHE A 180 -1.99 1.33 -14.33
C PHE A 180 -1.67 -0.02 -14.97
N LYS A 181 -0.66 0.00 -15.85
CA LYS A 181 -0.11 -1.23 -16.41
C LYS A 181 1.12 -1.61 -15.57
N PRO A 182 1.07 -2.70 -14.79
CA PRO A 182 2.25 -3.15 -14.08
C PRO A 182 3.35 -3.41 -15.12
N VAL A 183 4.54 -2.83 -14.88
CA VAL A 183 5.70 -3.22 -15.67
C VAL A 183 6.03 -4.61 -15.21
N VAL A 184 5.82 -5.59 -16.06
CA VAL A 184 6.45 -6.90 -15.91
C VAL A 184 7.95 -6.63 -15.98
N GLN A 185 8.57 -6.38 -14.84
CA GLN A 185 10.01 -6.48 -14.75
C GLN A 185 10.32 -7.95 -15.04
N SER A 186 10.81 -8.21 -16.24
CA SER A 186 11.55 -9.44 -16.49
C SER A 186 12.66 -9.46 -15.45
N ALA A 187 12.47 -10.27 -14.40
CA ALA A 187 13.46 -10.44 -13.36
C ALA A 187 14.78 -10.77 -14.04
N PRO A 188 15.89 -10.05 -13.74
CA PRO A 188 17.18 -10.53 -14.12
C PRO A 188 17.32 -11.91 -13.49
N VAL A 189 17.54 -12.92 -14.31
CA VAL A 189 17.86 -14.29 -13.86
C VAL A 189 19.23 -14.22 -13.20
N HIS A 190 19.25 -13.76 -11.95
CA HIS A 190 20.38 -14.00 -11.08
C HIS A 190 20.19 -15.42 -10.54
N ALA A 191 20.81 -16.38 -11.22
CA ALA A 191 21.12 -17.67 -10.64
C ALA A 191 22.06 -17.42 -9.44
N GLY A 192 21.46 -17.10 -8.29
CA GLY A 192 22.17 -17.09 -7.01
C GLY A 192 22.44 -18.53 -6.58
N PRO A 193 23.58 -18.81 -5.95
CA PRO A 193 23.93 -20.17 -5.52
C PRO A 193 22.90 -20.71 -4.53
N ALA A 194 22.52 -21.97 -4.73
CA ALA A 194 21.58 -22.69 -3.88
C ALA A 194 21.96 -22.55 -2.39
N HIS A 195 21.12 -21.90 -1.61
CA HIS A 195 21.26 -21.86 -0.16
C HIS A 195 21.12 -23.27 0.39
N ALA A 196 22.23 -23.81 0.91
CA ALA A 196 22.23 -25.04 1.67
C ALA A 196 21.24 -24.93 2.84
N ALA A 197 20.41 -25.95 2.99
CA ALA A 197 19.42 -26.02 4.07
C ALA A 197 20.09 -25.92 5.46
N PRO A 198 19.51 -25.16 6.41
CA PRO A 198 20.07 -25.04 7.74
C PRO A 198 20.01 -26.40 8.48
N PRO A 199 21.00 -26.75 9.33
CA PRO A 199 21.08 -28.02 10.01
C PRO A 199 19.89 -28.20 11.00
N LYS A 200 19.22 -29.34 10.95
CA LYS A 200 18.11 -29.71 11.84
C LYS A 200 18.56 -29.67 13.30
N LYS A 201 18.08 -28.72 14.09
CA LYS A 201 18.26 -28.66 15.54
C LYS A 201 17.63 -29.91 16.18
N LYS A 202 18.42 -30.77 16.86
CA LYS A 202 17.97 -31.91 17.65
C LYS A 202 17.03 -31.40 18.76
N ARG A 203 15.76 -31.86 18.74
CA ARG A 203 14.80 -31.63 19.83
C ARG A 203 15.30 -32.24 21.10
N LYS A 204 15.58 -31.43 22.13
CA LYS A 204 15.82 -31.92 23.51
C LYS A 204 14.51 -32.52 24.04
N LYS A 205 14.57 -33.77 24.57
CA LYS A 205 13.45 -34.42 25.26
C LYS A 205 13.03 -33.58 26.47
N PRO A 206 11.71 -33.47 26.75
CA PRO A 206 11.25 -32.80 27.97
C PRO A 206 11.59 -33.65 29.21
N LEU A 207 12.16 -32.98 30.21
CA LEU A 207 12.46 -33.49 31.52
C LEU A 207 11.14 -33.81 32.25
N LYS A 208 10.92 -35.07 32.69
CA LYS A 208 9.77 -35.46 33.51
C LYS A 208 9.83 -34.69 34.84
N LYS A 209 8.81 -33.86 35.10
CA LYS A 209 8.60 -33.23 36.42
C LYS A 209 8.15 -34.30 37.40
N ALA A 210 8.89 -34.46 38.48
CA ALA A 210 8.54 -35.32 39.60
C ALA A 210 7.31 -34.73 40.33
N VAL A 211 6.32 -35.60 40.58
CA VAL A 211 5.14 -35.28 41.37
C VAL A 211 5.52 -35.42 42.85
N ALA A 212 5.40 -34.34 43.62
CA ALA A 212 5.50 -34.39 45.08
C ALA A 212 4.16 -34.82 45.71
N PRO A 213 4.16 -35.60 46.80
CA PRO A 213 2.93 -36.12 47.39
C PRO A 213 2.18 -35.08 48.21
N ALA A 214 0.86 -35.15 48.16
CA ALA A 214 -0.05 -34.37 48.95
C ALA A 214 0.09 -34.62 50.45
N ALA A 215 0.24 -33.59 51.23
CA ALA A 215 0.10 -33.62 52.71
C ALA A 215 -1.36 -33.38 53.08
N SER A 216 -1.95 -34.36 53.75
CA SER A 216 -3.21 -34.27 54.46
C SER A 216 -3.01 -33.61 55.82
N SER A 217 -3.85 -32.66 56.19
CA SER A 217 -4.20 -32.30 57.57
C SER A 217 -5.51 -31.54 57.47
N GLY A 218 -6.61 -31.97 58.05
CA GLY A 218 -6.77 -32.25 59.47
C GLY A 218 -7.75 -31.18 59.96
N ALA A 219 -9.03 -31.57 60.07
CA ALA A 219 -10.09 -30.79 60.71
C ALA A 219 -9.76 -30.56 62.20
N VAL A 220 -10.15 -29.41 62.74
CA VAL A 220 -10.70 -29.32 64.14
C VAL A 220 -11.40 -27.96 64.29
N LYS A 221 -12.70 -28.10 64.72
CA LYS A 221 -13.64 -27.16 65.39
C LYS A 221 -14.12 -25.93 64.64
#